data_d290ef509f03c47237d8c3d9d6028d0e
#
_entry.id   d290ef509f03c47237d8c3d9d6028d0e
#
_cell.length_a   1.000
_cell.length_b   1.000
_cell.length_c   1.000
_cell.angle_alpha   90.00
_cell.angle_beta   90.00
_cell.angle_gamma   90.00
#
_symmetry.space_group_name_H-M   'P 1'
#
loop_
_entity.id
_entity.type
_entity.pdbx_description
1 polymer ?
#
loop_
_entity_poly.entity_id
_entity_poly.type
_entity_poly.pdbx_seq_one_letter_code
_entity_poly.pdbx_strand_id
1 'polypeptide(L)'
;MNNIMTIVKKEFKDILRDRKTLLMTFVIPIIIMPLLFTFIFSSVSDMAAPSEDNRYKIVLDCDEPQIVQLFENAGIYELVKSDDPINAAYEGEITAYISANGINQALLENKIPTIDLYYDTTSQRALTAISSVQTIFSNYQN
;
A
#
# COMPACT_ATOMS: atom_id res chain seq x y z
N MET A 1 -10.00 40.03 40.79
CA MET A 1 -9.91 38.71 40.13
C MET A 1 -11.25 38.02 39.92
N ASN A 2 -12.30 38.38 40.70
CA ASN A 2 -13.60 37.70 40.62
C ASN A 2 -14.44 38.00 39.36
N ASN A 3 -14.25 39.16 38.73
CA ASN A 3 -15.07 39.59 37.59
C ASN A 3 -14.81 38.76 36.32
N ILE A 4 -13.56 38.36 36.07
CA ILE A 4 -13.19 37.55 34.91
C ILE A 4 -13.83 36.16 35.02
N MET A 5 -13.76 35.51 36.17
CA MET A 5 -14.35 34.20 36.42
C MET A 5 -15.88 34.22 36.26
N THR A 6 -16.53 35.32 36.66
CA THR A 6 -17.96 35.54 36.52
C THR A 6 -18.36 35.67 35.04
N ILE A 7 -17.56 36.39 34.25
CA ILE A 7 -17.78 36.50 32.80
C ILE A 7 -17.59 35.16 32.12
N VAL A 8 -16.49 34.44 32.40
CA VAL A 8 -16.21 33.11 31.81
C VAL A 8 -17.33 32.13 32.14
N LYS A 9 -17.81 32.13 33.40
CA LYS A 9 -18.89 31.24 33.82
C LYS A 9 -20.22 31.54 33.12
N LYS A 10 -20.49 32.83 32.88
CA LYS A 10 -21.68 33.29 32.15
C LYS A 10 -21.60 32.81 30.66
N GLU A 11 -20.51 33.10 29.97
CA GLU A 11 -20.28 32.73 28.57
C GLU A 11 -20.33 31.22 28.39
N PHE A 12 -19.71 30.46 29.30
CA PHE A 12 -19.76 29.03 29.28
C PHE A 12 -21.18 28.47 29.45
N LYS A 13 -21.97 29.08 30.32
CA LYS A 13 -23.38 28.72 30.51
C LYS A 13 -24.23 29.04 29.29
N ASP A 14 -23.96 30.15 28.62
CA ASP A 14 -24.68 30.54 27.39
C ASP A 14 -24.34 29.57 26.21
N ILE A 15 -23.08 29.18 26.07
CA ILE A 15 -22.66 28.11 25.10
C ILE A 15 -23.35 26.78 25.40
N LEU A 16 -23.37 26.35 26.66
CA LEU A 16 -24.04 25.08 27.05
C LEU A 16 -25.55 25.15 26.87
N ARG A 17 -26.16 26.30 26.87
CA ARG A 17 -27.59 26.52 26.64
C ARG A 17 -27.95 26.36 25.17
N ASP A 18 -27.05 26.73 24.26
CA ASP A 18 -27.26 26.53 22.81
C ASP A 18 -26.83 25.12 22.38
N ARG A 19 -27.72 24.18 22.69
CA ARG A 19 -27.49 22.75 22.37
C ARG A 19 -27.24 22.49 20.89
N LYS A 20 -27.85 23.29 20.01
CA LYS A 20 -27.70 23.11 18.56
C LYS A 20 -26.31 23.49 18.09
N THR A 21 -25.79 24.62 18.51
CA THR A 21 -24.44 25.09 18.21
C THR A 21 -23.39 24.18 18.84
N LEU A 22 -23.61 23.73 20.07
CA LEU A 22 -22.70 22.82 20.77
C LEU A 22 -22.62 21.46 20.03
N LEU A 23 -23.74 20.94 19.60
CA LEU A 23 -23.84 19.67 18.90
C LEU A 23 -23.14 19.76 17.51
N MET A 24 -23.38 20.85 16.76
CA MET A 24 -22.76 21.04 15.45
C MET A 24 -21.27 21.33 15.55
N THR A 25 -20.83 22.11 16.54
CA THR A 25 -19.43 22.57 16.62
C THR A 25 -18.51 21.53 17.26
N PHE A 26 -18.98 20.73 18.20
CA PHE A 26 -18.15 19.79 18.94
C PHE A 26 -18.50 18.33 18.68
N VAL A 27 -19.79 17.96 18.76
CA VAL A 27 -20.19 16.56 18.69
C VAL A 27 -20.05 16.02 17.28
N ILE A 28 -20.45 16.80 16.27
CA ILE A 28 -20.34 16.38 14.87
C ILE A 28 -18.88 16.13 14.47
N PRO A 29 -17.92 17.04 14.64
CA PRO A 29 -16.52 16.77 14.30
C PRO A 29 -15.91 15.62 15.09
N ILE A 30 -16.20 15.51 16.39
CA ILE A 30 -15.64 14.47 17.26
C ILE A 30 -16.13 13.07 16.87
N ILE A 31 -17.37 12.95 16.43
CA ILE A 31 -17.95 11.65 16.02
C ILE A 31 -17.70 11.35 14.56
N ILE A 32 -17.93 12.35 13.68
CA ILE A 32 -17.88 12.14 12.23
C ILE A 32 -16.43 11.96 11.75
N MET A 33 -15.47 12.69 12.29
CA MET A 33 -14.08 12.58 11.86
C MET A 33 -13.50 11.16 12.10
N PRO A 34 -13.56 10.56 13.28
CA PRO A 34 -13.08 9.20 13.47
C PRO A 34 -13.83 8.18 12.60
N LEU A 35 -15.15 8.37 12.42
CA LEU A 35 -15.97 7.47 11.60
C LEU A 35 -15.58 7.57 10.12
N LEU A 36 -15.36 8.77 9.58
CA LEU A 36 -14.85 8.96 8.23
C LEU A 36 -13.44 8.39 8.06
N PHE A 37 -12.56 8.63 9.03
CA PHE A 37 -11.21 8.06 8.99
C PHE A 37 -11.23 6.54 8.98
N THR A 38 -12.05 5.92 9.82
CA THR A 38 -12.18 4.46 9.86
C THR A 38 -12.70 3.93 8.53
N PHE A 39 -13.71 4.58 7.94
CA PHE A 39 -14.29 4.19 6.67
C PHE A 39 -13.29 4.36 5.51
N ILE A 40 -12.60 5.49 5.44
CA ILE A 40 -11.58 5.74 4.40
C ILE A 40 -10.42 4.76 4.56
N PHE A 41 -9.94 4.54 5.79
CA PHE A 41 -8.80 3.65 6.04
C PHE A 41 -9.12 2.19 5.71
N SER A 42 -10.34 1.71 6.05
CA SER A 42 -10.75 0.36 5.67
C SER A 42 -10.83 0.19 4.16
N SER A 43 -11.41 1.17 3.46
CA SER A 43 -11.52 1.13 1.98
C SER A 43 -10.15 1.14 1.30
N VAL A 44 -9.20 1.93 1.80
CA VAL A 44 -7.83 1.97 1.26
C VAL A 44 -7.06 0.70 1.58
N SER A 45 -7.24 0.14 2.78
CA SER A 45 -6.60 -1.12 3.18
C SER A 45 -7.07 -2.30 2.32
N ASP A 46 -8.37 -2.36 2.03
CA ASP A 46 -8.94 -3.42 1.18
C ASP A 46 -8.45 -3.31 -0.28
N MET A 47 -8.15 -2.09 -0.75
CA MET A 47 -7.58 -1.88 -2.09
C MET A 47 -6.08 -2.18 -2.17
N ALA A 48 -5.34 -2.06 -1.06
CA ALA A 48 -3.89 -2.20 -1.01
C ALA A 48 -3.43 -3.61 -0.57
N ALA A 49 -4.21 -4.30 0.27
CA ALA A 49 -3.85 -5.61 0.76
C ALA A 49 -4.26 -6.73 -0.22
N PRO A 50 -3.35 -7.65 -0.58
CA PRO A 50 -3.72 -8.82 -1.34
C PRO A 50 -4.60 -9.74 -0.48
N SER A 51 -5.82 -10.02 -0.95
CA SER A 51 -6.65 -11.10 -0.42
C SER A 51 -6.38 -12.39 -1.20
N GLU A 52 -6.80 -13.54 -0.69
CA GLU A 52 -6.63 -14.83 -1.38
C GLU A 52 -7.19 -14.80 -2.82
N ASP A 53 -8.29 -14.06 -3.03
CA ASP A 53 -8.92 -13.87 -4.35
C ASP A 53 -8.28 -12.75 -5.19
N ASN A 54 -7.33 -11.97 -4.63
CA ASN A 54 -6.81 -10.76 -5.27
C ASN A 54 -5.29 -10.64 -5.13
N ARG A 55 -4.57 -11.72 -5.44
CA ARG A 55 -3.10 -11.74 -5.47
C ARG A 55 -2.56 -10.78 -6.54
N TYR A 56 -1.33 -10.35 -6.36
CA TYR A 56 -0.64 -9.55 -7.37
C TYR A 56 -0.27 -10.44 -8.56
N LYS A 57 -0.89 -10.21 -9.71
CA LYS A 57 -0.53 -10.91 -10.95
C LYS A 57 0.80 -10.36 -11.45
N ILE A 58 1.82 -11.19 -11.46
CA ILE A 58 3.14 -10.80 -11.95
C ILE A 58 3.63 -11.79 -13.01
N VAL A 59 4.36 -11.27 -13.98
CA VAL A 59 5.18 -12.09 -14.86
C VAL A 59 6.60 -12.05 -14.31
N LEU A 60 7.15 -13.20 -13.99
CA LEU A 60 8.52 -13.37 -13.51
C LEU A 60 9.32 -14.10 -14.56
N ASP A 61 10.27 -13.40 -15.17
CA ASP A 61 11.26 -13.97 -16.10
C ASP A 61 12.58 -14.12 -15.34
N CYS A 62 12.83 -15.34 -14.87
CA CYS A 62 13.98 -15.66 -14.03
C CYS A 62 14.45 -17.08 -14.28
N ASP A 63 15.76 -17.25 -14.52
CA ASP A 63 16.40 -18.56 -14.71
C ASP A 63 16.66 -19.31 -13.41
N GLU A 64 16.46 -18.65 -12.25
CA GLU A 64 16.78 -19.18 -10.92
C GLU A 64 15.55 -19.81 -10.22
N PRO A 65 15.48 -21.15 -10.09
CA PRO A 65 14.36 -21.82 -9.44
C PRO A 65 14.14 -21.40 -7.98
N GLN A 66 15.22 -20.99 -7.29
CA GLN A 66 15.14 -20.56 -5.91
C GLN A 66 14.37 -19.23 -5.77
N ILE A 67 14.57 -18.31 -6.71
CA ILE A 67 13.86 -17.03 -6.74
C ILE A 67 12.39 -17.28 -7.04
N VAL A 68 12.08 -18.13 -8.01
CA VAL A 68 10.69 -18.50 -8.33
C VAL A 68 9.97 -19.06 -7.08
N GLN A 69 10.62 -19.98 -6.35
CA GLN A 69 10.07 -20.52 -5.11
C GLN A 69 9.84 -19.47 -4.02
N LEU A 70 10.70 -18.44 -3.92
CA LEU A 70 10.50 -17.35 -2.96
C LEU A 70 9.22 -16.57 -3.26
N PHE A 71 8.94 -16.30 -4.54
CA PHE A 71 7.71 -15.63 -4.95
C PHE A 71 6.47 -16.51 -4.72
N GLU A 72 6.55 -17.80 -5.02
CA GLU A 72 5.46 -18.76 -4.77
C GLU A 72 5.17 -18.89 -3.26
N ASN A 73 6.22 -19.00 -2.44
CA ASN A 73 6.10 -19.14 -0.98
C ASN A 73 5.60 -17.87 -0.30
N ALA A 74 5.79 -16.70 -0.91
CA ALA A 74 5.28 -15.44 -0.38
C ALA A 74 3.74 -15.40 -0.32
N GLY A 75 3.05 -16.20 -1.16
CA GLY A 75 1.60 -16.38 -1.12
C GLY A 75 0.78 -15.18 -1.58
N ILE A 76 1.41 -14.03 -1.77
CA ILE A 76 0.76 -12.78 -2.18
C ILE A 76 0.82 -12.53 -3.69
N TYR A 77 1.58 -13.34 -4.41
CA TYR A 77 1.74 -13.24 -5.86
C TYR A 77 1.05 -14.40 -6.59
N GLU A 78 0.54 -14.11 -7.77
CA GLU A 78 0.08 -15.07 -8.76
C GLU A 78 1.00 -14.95 -9.97
N LEU A 79 1.80 -16.00 -10.22
CA LEU A 79 2.70 -16.03 -11.37
C LEU A 79 1.88 -16.35 -12.63
N VAL A 80 1.84 -15.41 -13.55
CA VAL A 80 1.11 -15.54 -14.83
C VAL A 80 2.08 -15.45 -15.99
N LYS A 81 1.67 -15.93 -17.17
CA LYS A 81 2.44 -15.79 -18.41
C LYS A 81 1.76 -14.79 -19.32
N SER A 82 2.54 -13.99 -20.01
CA SER A 82 2.09 -13.06 -21.04
C SER A 82 3.06 -13.08 -22.22
N ASP A 83 2.53 -12.97 -23.41
CA ASP A 83 3.35 -12.88 -24.64
C ASP A 83 4.00 -11.50 -24.79
N ASP A 84 3.37 -10.45 -24.24
CA ASP A 84 3.91 -9.09 -24.17
C ASP A 84 3.76 -8.55 -22.74
N PRO A 85 4.66 -8.94 -21.82
CA PRO A 85 4.53 -8.61 -20.42
C PRO A 85 4.73 -7.12 -20.12
N ILE A 86 5.48 -6.41 -20.95
CA ILE A 86 5.71 -4.98 -20.78
C ILE A 86 4.42 -4.22 -21.05
N ASN A 87 3.75 -4.50 -22.16
CA ASN A 87 2.49 -3.85 -22.51
C ASN A 87 1.38 -4.23 -21.53
N ALA A 88 1.30 -5.50 -21.14
CA ALA A 88 0.35 -5.98 -20.13
C ALA A 88 0.50 -5.27 -18.78
N ALA A 89 1.73 -4.91 -18.39
CA ALA A 89 1.97 -4.12 -17.19
C ALA A 89 1.50 -2.67 -17.34
N TYR A 90 1.68 -2.06 -18.52
CA TYR A 90 1.20 -0.70 -18.79
C TYR A 90 -0.33 -0.61 -18.90
N GLU A 91 -0.97 -1.63 -19.47
CA GLU A 91 -2.43 -1.69 -19.59
C GLU A 91 -3.12 -2.11 -18.29
N GLY A 92 -2.36 -2.53 -17.28
CA GLY A 92 -2.87 -2.94 -15.97
C GLY A 92 -3.49 -4.34 -15.96
N GLU A 93 -3.25 -5.16 -16.99
CA GLU A 93 -3.65 -6.57 -17.04
C GLU A 93 -2.87 -7.39 -16.01
N ILE A 94 -1.61 -7.04 -15.81
CA ILE A 94 -0.74 -7.56 -14.75
C ILE A 94 -0.27 -6.43 -13.85
N THR A 95 0.10 -6.78 -12.62
CA THR A 95 0.57 -5.80 -11.64
C THR A 95 2.00 -5.35 -11.93
N ALA A 96 2.86 -6.25 -12.34
CA ALA A 96 4.24 -5.96 -12.72
C ALA A 96 4.86 -7.08 -13.56
N TYR A 97 5.85 -6.72 -14.36
CA TYR A 97 6.78 -7.64 -15.00
C TYR A 97 8.16 -7.49 -14.38
N ILE A 98 8.77 -8.60 -14.00
CA ILE A 98 10.06 -8.68 -13.32
C ILE A 98 10.98 -9.53 -14.17
N SER A 99 12.06 -8.93 -14.68
CA SER A 99 13.12 -9.66 -15.39
C SER A 99 14.35 -9.72 -14.50
N ALA A 100 14.70 -10.94 -14.09
CA ALA A 100 15.76 -11.23 -13.12
C ALA A 100 16.70 -12.32 -13.65
N ASN A 101 17.09 -12.21 -14.92
CA ASN A 101 17.93 -13.19 -15.59
C ASN A 101 19.42 -12.92 -15.33
N GLY A 102 20.21 -13.99 -15.26
CA GLY A 102 21.67 -13.94 -15.14
C GLY A 102 22.19 -13.48 -13.79
N ILE A 103 21.39 -13.54 -12.72
CA ILE A 103 21.81 -13.15 -11.36
C ILE A 103 23.02 -13.98 -10.91
N ASN A 104 22.97 -15.29 -11.05
CA ASN A 104 24.08 -16.17 -10.63
C ASN A 104 25.34 -15.91 -11.46
N GLN A 105 25.19 -15.65 -12.77
CA GLN A 105 26.33 -15.35 -13.62
C GLN A 105 26.99 -14.03 -13.18
N ALA A 106 26.20 -12.99 -12.88
CA ALA A 106 26.72 -11.73 -12.38
C ALA A 106 27.47 -11.91 -11.05
N LEU A 107 26.93 -12.71 -10.13
CA LEU A 107 27.57 -13.02 -8.84
C LEU A 107 28.90 -13.79 -9.03
N LEU A 108 28.96 -14.76 -9.94
CA LEU A 108 30.19 -15.50 -10.26
C LEU A 108 31.27 -14.58 -10.87
N GLU A 109 30.86 -13.57 -11.64
CA GLU A 109 31.74 -12.56 -12.25
C GLU A 109 32.07 -11.39 -11.31
N ASN A 110 31.60 -11.46 -10.05
CA ASN A 110 31.75 -10.38 -9.05
C ASN A 110 31.16 -9.04 -9.51
N LYS A 111 30.08 -9.11 -10.31
CA LYS A 111 29.28 -7.98 -10.77
C LYS A 111 28.02 -7.84 -9.95
N ILE A 112 27.47 -6.62 -9.90
CA ILE A 112 26.17 -6.38 -9.25
C ILE A 112 25.07 -6.88 -10.20
N PRO A 113 24.22 -7.83 -9.76
CA PRO A 113 23.11 -8.28 -10.59
C PRO A 113 22.09 -7.15 -10.79
N THR A 114 21.54 -7.07 -12.00
CA THR A 114 20.50 -6.09 -12.34
C THR A 114 19.16 -6.79 -12.46
N ILE A 115 18.12 -6.18 -11.91
CA ILE A 115 16.74 -6.64 -12.00
C ILE A 115 15.95 -5.51 -12.64
N ASP A 116 15.30 -5.81 -13.75
CA ASP A 116 14.45 -4.85 -14.45
C ASP A 116 13.00 -5.02 -14.00
N LEU A 117 12.38 -3.91 -13.62
CA LEU A 117 11.00 -3.86 -13.12
C LEU A 117 10.16 -2.96 -14.02
N TYR A 118 9.11 -3.51 -14.60
CA TYR A 118 8.15 -2.78 -15.43
C TYR A 118 6.78 -2.81 -14.76
N TYR A 119 6.22 -1.66 -14.44
CA TYR A 119 4.94 -1.51 -13.77
C TYR A 119 4.34 -0.14 -13.99
N ASP A 120 3.04 0.00 -13.81
CA ASP A 120 2.37 1.30 -13.84
C ASP A 120 2.65 2.08 -12.55
N THR A 121 3.43 3.15 -12.68
CA THR A 121 3.81 4.02 -11.55
C THR A 121 2.64 4.84 -10.99
N THR A 122 1.51 4.90 -11.67
CA THR A 122 0.30 5.57 -11.18
C THR A 122 -0.58 4.63 -10.33
N SER A 123 -0.34 3.32 -10.43
CA SER A 123 -1.07 2.30 -9.69
C SER A 123 -0.52 2.12 -8.28
N GLN A 124 -1.31 2.48 -7.27
CA GLN A 124 -0.98 2.22 -5.86
C GLN A 124 -0.75 0.74 -5.58
N ARG A 125 -1.51 -0.13 -6.26
CA ARG A 125 -1.40 -1.58 -6.16
C ARG A 125 -0.03 -2.07 -6.66
N ALA A 126 0.43 -1.56 -7.81
CA ALA A 126 1.74 -1.90 -8.36
C ALA A 126 2.87 -1.41 -7.47
N LEU A 127 2.79 -0.18 -6.95
CA LEU A 127 3.78 0.36 -6.00
C LEU A 127 3.90 -0.50 -4.74
N THR A 128 2.78 -0.97 -4.18
CA THR A 128 2.79 -1.85 -3.01
C THR A 128 3.40 -3.22 -3.33
N ALA A 129 3.06 -3.80 -4.48
CA ALA A 129 3.64 -5.06 -4.94
C ALA A 129 5.16 -4.95 -5.10
N ILE A 130 5.66 -3.88 -5.72
CA ILE A 130 7.10 -3.66 -5.94
C ILE A 130 7.85 -3.48 -4.62
N SER A 131 7.29 -2.78 -3.63
CA SER A 131 7.92 -2.67 -2.30
C SER A 131 8.10 -4.04 -1.62
N SER A 132 7.15 -4.94 -1.81
CA SER A 132 7.22 -6.31 -1.31
C SER A 132 8.27 -7.13 -2.09
N VAL A 133 8.39 -6.93 -3.40
CA VAL A 133 9.44 -7.55 -4.25
C VAL A 133 10.83 -7.16 -3.75
N GLN A 134 11.05 -5.86 -3.46
CA GLN A 134 12.33 -5.39 -2.92
C GLN A 134 12.69 -6.10 -1.60
N THR A 135 11.68 -6.35 -0.74
CA THR A 135 11.87 -7.08 0.51
C THR A 135 12.29 -8.53 0.27
N ILE A 136 11.70 -9.22 -0.72
CA ILE A 136 12.07 -10.58 -1.08
C ILE A 136 13.53 -10.64 -1.52
N PHE A 137 13.95 -9.75 -2.43
CA PHE A 137 15.33 -9.73 -2.90
C PHE A 137 16.34 -9.32 -1.84
N SER A 138 15.99 -8.40 -0.93
CA SER A 138 16.88 -8.03 0.18
C SER A 138 17.10 -9.18 1.16
N ASN A 139 16.09 -10.03 1.36
CA ASN A 139 16.20 -11.22 2.20
C ASN A 139 17.02 -12.36 1.52
N TYR A 140 17.07 -12.37 0.19
CA TYR A 140 17.86 -13.35 -0.57
C TYR A 140 19.36 -13.06 -0.49
N GLN A 141 19.76 -11.82 -0.26
CA GLN A 141 21.17 -11.40 -0.18
C GLN A 141 21.81 -11.65 1.19
N ASN A 142 21.05 -11.98 2.22
CA ASN A 142 21.51 -12.29 3.56
C ASN A 142 21.56 -13.79 3.82
#